data_7fb2e3889161054944a4f9fc347da02f
#
_entry.id   7fb2e3889161054944a4f9fc347da02f
#
_cell.length_a   1.000
_cell.length_b   1.000
_cell.length_c   1.000
_cell.angle_alpha   90.00
_cell.angle_beta   90.00
_cell.angle_gamma   90.00
#
_symmetry.space_group_name_H-M   'P 1'
#
loop_
_entity.id
_entity.type
_entity.pdbx_description
1 polymer ?
#
loop_
_entity_poly.entity_id
_entity_poly.type
_entity_poly.pdbx_seq_one_letter_code
_entity_poly.pdbx_strand_id
1 'polypeptide(L)'
;ELITALPDSMQKYTKAVLDCLLSDTHCTFEAAAMQVYKEYDTGMTFPVFAQSNFLADVYVRALYRERVLEAAAKSGLPVRIFGEKYQESSIGEFSNVTVLPQMSYRDSLSAIAESAFVLNVMPWFKSGIHDRVLNAMYNGAVSITDSSSMMDTCFTPQQDYIAYSLDRIEALPDLLNTYVPDEDFRAQTAARAFAKVQTFTFAKQAEYIRTIL
;
A
#
# COMPACT_ATOMS: atom_id res chain seq x y z
N GLU A 1 22.32 4.58 3.06
CA GLU A 1 23.17 4.84 1.88
C GLU A 1 22.59 5.92 0.94
N LEU A 2 21.28 5.86 0.53
CA LEU A 2 20.71 6.87 -0.38
C LEU A 2 20.72 8.30 0.20
N ILE A 3 20.45 8.47 1.47
CA ILE A 3 20.45 9.79 2.13
C ILE A 3 21.88 10.33 2.26
N THR A 4 22.86 9.48 2.54
CA THR A 4 24.27 9.88 2.68
C THR A 4 24.92 10.30 1.36
N ALA A 5 24.30 10.01 0.22
CA ALA A 5 24.72 10.49 -1.09
C ALA A 5 24.24 11.92 -1.41
N LEU A 6 23.32 12.48 -0.62
CA LEU A 6 22.83 13.84 -0.76
C LEU A 6 23.83 14.86 -0.18
N PRO A 7 23.83 16.12 -0.65
CA PRO A 7 24.55 17.21 0.03
C PRO A 7 24.12 17.34 1.51
N ASP A 8 25.05 17.66 2.41
CA ASP A 8 24.80 17.70 3.85
C ASP A 8 23.60 18.58 4.25
N SER A 9 23.42 19.70 3.56
CA SER A 9 22.29 20.60 3.77
C SER A 9 20.95 19.93 3.46
N MET A 10 20.92 19.03 2.47
CA MET A 10 19.72 18.29 2.07
C MET A 10 19.50 17.07 2.95
N GLN A 11 20.58 16.40 3.39
CA GLN A 11 20.46 15.24 4.29
C GLN A 11 19.65 15.56 5.54
N LYS A 12 19.91 16.75 6.15
CA LYS A 12 19.20 17.21 7.35
C LYS A 12 17.69 17.29 7.12
N TYR A 13 17.24 17.89 6.03
CA TYR A 13 15.81 18.05 5.73
C TYR A 13 15.16 16.74 5.34
N THR A 14 15.81 15.97 4.47
CA THR A 14 15.30 14.65 4.06
C THR A 14 15.16 13.71 5.26
N LYS A 15 16.12 13.75 6.20
CA LYS A 15 16.05 12.97 7.43
C LYS A 15 14.88 13.43 8.31
N ALA A 16 14.69 14.74 8.51
CA ALA A 16 13.57 15.26 9.30
C ALA A 16 12.21 14.88 8.71
N VAL A 17 12.05 14.97 7.37
CA VAL A 17 10.83 14.51 6.68
C VAL A 17 10.64 13.01 6.87
N LEU A 18 11.70 12.22 6.75
CA LEU A 18 11.65 10.78 6.96
C LEU A 18 11.25 10.43 8.40
N ASP A 19 11.83 11.10 9.39
CA ASP A 19 11.50 10.89 10.81
C ASP A 19 10.02 11.18 11.09
N CYS A 20 9.44 12.24 10.49
CA CYS A 20 8.00 12.51 10.56
C CYS A 20 7.16 11.36 9.97
N LEU A 21 7.53 10.88 8.76
CA LEU A 21 6.81 9.81 8.08
C LEU A 21 6.90 8.46 8.81
N LEU A 22 8.00 8.19 9.50
CA LEU A 22 8.20 6.95 10.24
C LEU A 22 7.58 6.99 11.65
N SER A 23 7.39 8.19 12.22
CA SER A 23 6.76 8.37 13.53
C SER A 23 5.23 8.29 13.49
N ASP A 24 4.62 8.54 12.33
CA ASP A 24 3.17 8.50 12.13
C ASP A 24 2.83 7.86 10.77
N THR A 25 2.34 6.63 10.78
CA THR A 25 1.93 5.89 9.58
C THR A 25 0.73 6.51 8.87
N HIS A 26 0.03 7.45 9.48
CA HIS A 26 -1.07 8.22 8.88
C HIS A 26 -0.61 9.55 8.26
N CYS A 27 0.63 9.96 8.49
CA CYS A 27 1.19 11.17 7.90
C CYS A 27 1.43 11.02 6.41
N THR A 28 0.99 12.01 5.62
CA THR A 28 1.32 12.06 4.18
C THR A 28 2.68 12.75 3.98
N PHE A 29 3.31 12.47 2.82
CA PHE A 29 4.57 13.15 2.47
C PHE A 29 4.42 14.67 2.47
N GLU A 30 3.33 15.19 1.91
CA GLU A 30 3.06 16.61 1.83
C GLU A 30 2.92 17.25 3.23
N ALA A 31 2.27 16.56 4.16
CA ALA A 31 2.12 17.02 5.54
C ALA A 31 3.47 17.04 6.26
N ALA A 32 4.25 15.96 6.18
CA ALA A 32 5.59 15.87 6.75
C ALA A 32 6.53 16.93 6.17
N ALA A 33 6.55 17.08 4.83
CA ALA A 33 7.36 18.07 4.14
C ALA A 33 6.96 19.50 4.55
N MET A 34 5.64 19.78 4.67
CA MET A 34 5.15 21.09 5.09
C MET A 34 5.51 21.41 6.55
N GLN A 35 5.45 20.43 7.43
CA GLN A 35 5.86 20.58 8.81
C GLN A 35 7.34 20.97 8.90
N VAL A 36 8.23 20.21 8.28
CA VAL A 36 9.67 20.46 8.27
C VAL A 36 9.99 21.79 7.59
N TYR A 37 9.30 22.12 6.48
CA TYR A 37 9.49 23.39 5.79
C TYR A 37 9.21 24.61 6.68
N LYS A 38 8.19 24.53 7.56
CA LYS A 38 7.86 25.60 8.51
C LYS A 38 8.82 25.72 9.69
N GLU A 39 9.46 24.60 10.06
CA GLU A 39 10.39 24.55 11.20
C GLU A 39 11.79 25.09 10.85
N TYR A 40 12.14 25.06 9.55
CA TYR A 40 13.49 25.44 9.10
C TYR A 40 13.44 26.60 8.09
N ASP A 41 14.39 27.53 8.23
CA ASP A 41 14.67 28.50 7.16
C ASP A 41 15.43 27.76 6.03
N THR A 42 14.70 27.36 5.02
CA THR A 42 15.25 26.55 3.93
C THR A 42 15.81 27.38 2.78
N GLY A 43 15.47 28.68 2.69
CA GLY A 43 15.80 29.54 1.55
C GLY A 43 15.11 29.12 0.24
N MET A 44 14.16 28.19 0.27
CA MET A 44 13.48 27.62 -0.90
C MET A 44 11.99 27.95 -0.87
N THR A 45 11.30 27.85 -2.03
CA THR A 45 9.84 27.75 -2.04
C THR A 45 9.39 26.34 -1.65
N PHE A 46 8.18 26.19 -1.09
CA PHE A 46 7.68 24.87 -0.68
C PHE A 46 7.68 23.82 -1.80
N PRO A 47 7.26 24.09 -3.04
CA PRO A 47 7.32 23.09 -4.11
C PRO A 47 8.74 22.58 -4.38
N VAL A 48 9.73 23.47 -4.38
CA VAL A 48 11.15 23.11 -4.56
C VAL A 48 11.63 22.26 -3.38
N PHE A 49 11.30 22.66 -2.16
CA PHE A 49 11.63 21.91 -0.95
C PHE A 49 11.03 20.51 -0.97
N ALA A 50 9.74 20.37 -1.26
CA ALA A 50 9.06 19.07 -1.33
C ALA A 50 9.68 18.17 -2.40
N GLN A 51 9.93 18.71 -3.62
CA GLN A 51 10.58 17.95 -4.68
C GLN A 51 11.99 17.48 -4.30
N SER A 52 12.76 18.34 -3.64
CA SER A 52 14.13 18.00 -3.20
C SER A 52 14.18 16.89 -2.13
N ASN A 53 13.11 16.74 -1.34
CA ASN A 53 13.03 15.75 -0.27
C ASN A 53 12.16 14.52 -0.63
N PHE A 54 11.75 14.39 -1.89
CA PHE A 54 10.87 13.30 -2.35
C PHE A 54 11.48 11.89 -2.16
N LEU A 55 12.79 11.79 -2.02
CA LEU A 55 13.47 10.53 -1.68
C LEU A 55 12.98 9.93 -0.35
N ALA A 56 12.56 10.75 0.61
CA ALA A 56 11.98 10.25 1.86
C ALA A 56 10.68 9.46 1.61
N ASP A 57 9.80 9.96 0.73
CA ASP A 57 8.58 9.28 0.33
C ASP A 57 8.87 7.95 -0.38
N VAL A 58 9.78 7.97 -1.36
CA VAL A 58 10.19 6.76 -2.08
C VAL A 58 10.74 5.69 -1.13
N TYR A 59 11.56 6.11 -0.15
CA TYR A 59 12.13 5.22 0.84
C TYR A 59 11.05 4.61 1.74
N VAL A 60 10.12 5.40 2.27
CA VAL A 60 9.04 4.92 3.15
C VAL A 60 8.13 3.94 2.42
N ARG A 61 7.80 4.21 1.15
CA ARG A 61 7.03 3.27 0.31
C ARG A 61 7.73 1.93 0.15
N ALA A 62 9.03 1.94 -0.14
CA ALA A 62 9.82 0.73 -0.28
C ALA A 62 9.91 -0.03 1.04
N LEU A 63 10.20 0.66 2.14
CA LEU A 63 10.33 0.10 3.48
C LEU A 63 9.05 -0.61 3.95
N TYR A 64 7.89 0.05 3.86
CA TYR A 64 6.63 -0.57 4.27
C TYR A 64 6.23 -1.72 3.37
N ARG A 65 6.49 -1.62 2.06
CA ARG A 65 6.25 -2.74 1.15
C ARG A 65 7.10 -3.96 1.51
N GLU A 66 8.38 -3.76 1.79
CA GLU A 66 9.29 -4.82 2.21
C GLU A 66 8.84 -5.45 3.53
N ARG A 67 8.57 -4.64 4.56
CA ARG A 67 8.10 -5.12 5.87
C ARG A 67 6.80 -5.92 5.79
N VAL A 68 5.84 -5.46 4.99
CA VAL A 68 4.55 -6.14 4.83
C VAL A 68 4.71 -7.46 4.07
N LEU A 69 5.54 -7.50 3.03
CA LEU A 69 5.83 -8.73 2.29
C LEU A 69 6.59 -9.75 3.16
N GLU A 70 7.55 -9.29 3.96
CA GLU A 70 8.25 -10.14 4.92
C GLU A 70 7.30 -10.71 5.98
N ALA A 71 6.39 -9.88 6.51
CA ALA A 71 5.37 -10.35 7.46
C ALA A 71 4.43 -11.35 6.80
N ALA A 72 3.99 -11.11 5.56
CA ALA A 72 3.17 -12.07 4.82
C ALA A 72 3.92 -13.40 4.60
N ALA A 73 5.22 -13.37 4.26
CA ALA A 73 6.04 -14.56 4.13
C ALA A 73 6.14 -15.35 5.45
N LYS A 74 6.28 -14.66 6.58
CA LYS A 74 6.31 -15.28 7.92
C LYS A 74 5.03 -16.03 8.33
N SER A 75 3.91 -15.80 7.63
CA SER A 75 2.69 -16.58 7.86
C SER A 75 2.83 -18.06 7.47
N GLY A 76 3.81 -18.40 6.62
CA GLY A 76 3.96 -19.74 6.05
C GLY A 76 3.00 -20.05 4.90
N LEU A 77 2.03 -19.17 4.61
CA LEU A 77 1.09 -19.34 3.51
C LEU A 77 1.78 -19.09 2.16
N PRO A 78 1.34 -19.73 1.07
CA PRO A 78 1.91 -19.49 -0.25
C PRO A 78 1.74 -18.04 -0.71
N VAL A 79 2.85 -17.36 -1.03
CA VAL A 79 2.89 -15.98 -1.50
C VAL A 79 3.53 -15.92 -2.89
N ARG A 80 2.83 -15.30 -3.86
CA ARG A 80 3.38 -15.00 -5.18
C ARG A 80 3.67 -13.51 -5.29
N ILE A 81 4.89 -13.16 -5.65
CA ILE A 81 5.34 -11.78 -5.84
C ILE A 81 5.76 -11.59 -7.30
N PHE A 82 5.23 -10.57 -7.95
CA PHE A 82 5.59 -10.23 -9.33
C PHE A 82 6.52 -9.01 -9.33
N GLY A 83 7.80 -9.22 -9.65
CA GLY A 83 8.83 -8.18 -9.68
C GLY A 83 10.22 -8.74 -9.38
N GLU A 84 11.18 -8.52 -10.28
CA GLU A 84 12.49 -9.18 -10.28
C GLU A 84 13.36 -8.87 -9.06
N LYS A 85 13.25 -7.67 -8.50
CA LYS A 85 14.11 -7.20 -7.40
C LYS A 85 13.96 -7.98 -6.09
N TYR A 86 12.88 -8.73 -5.93
CA TYR A 86 12.62 -9.49 -4.70
C TYR A 86 13.37 -10.83 -4.65
N GLN A 87 13.94 -11.30 -5.77
CA GLN A 87 14.74 -12.53 -5.79
C GLN A 87 16.04 -12.38 -4.99
N GLU A 88 16.62 -11.18 -4.97
CA GLU A 88 17.87 -10.86 -4.29
C GLU A 88 17.67 -10.32 -2.86
N SER A 89 16.42 -10.21 -2.41
CA SER A 89 16.07 -9.75 -1.06
C SER A 89 15.86 -10.93 -0.11
N SER A 90 15.91 -10.68 1.21
CA SER A 90 15.58 -11.65 2.26
C SER A 90 14.20 -12.31 2.09
N ILE A 91 13.29 -11.63 1.39
CA ILE A 91 11.94 -12.15 1.10
C ILE A 91 12.01 -13.35 0.15
N GLY A 92 12.93 -13.36 -0.80
CA GLY A 92 13.13 -14.47 -1.73
C GLY A 92 13.69 -15.75 -1.08
N GLU A 93 14.21 -15.68 0.15
CA GLU A 93 14.74 -16.83 0.91
C GLU A 93 13.64 -17.66 1.58
N PHE A 94 12.41 -17.13 1.72
CA PHE A 94 11.30 -17.86 2.31
C PHE A 94 10.80 -18.97 1.37
N SER A 95 10.73 -20.20 1.83
CA SER A 95 10.35 -21.40 1.04
C SER A 95 8.90 -21.36 0.52
N ASN A 96 8.03 -20.57 1.15
CA ASN A 96 6.64 -20.38 0.76
C ASN A 96 6.44 -19.17 -0.19
N VAL A 97 7.51 -18.44 -0.54
CA VAL A 97 7.48 -17.31 -1.46
C VAL A 97 7.94 -17.73 -2.85
N THR A 98 7.17 -17.39 -3.87
CA THR A 98 7.55 -17.54 -5.27
C THR A 98 7.66 -16.15 -5.91
N VAL A 99 8.88 -15.77 -6.29
CA VAL A 99 9.12 -14.53 -7.01
C VAL A 99 9.05 -14.82 -8.51
N LEU A 100 8.20 -14.07 -9.20
CA LEU A 100 7.91 -14.18 -10.62
C LEU A 100 8.37 -12.91 -11.35
N PRO A 101 8.64 -12.98 -12.67
CA PRO A 101 9.00 -11.79 -13.46
C PRO A 101 7.94 -10.68 -13.36
N GLN A 102 8.39 -9.45 -13.59
CA GLN A 102 7.47 -8.32 -13.73
C GLN A 102 6.53 -8.56 -14.91
N MET A 103 5.25 -8.20 -14.73
CA MET A 103 4.22 -8.38 -15.75
C MET A 103 3.62 -7.05 -16.19
N SER A 104 2.95 -7.06 -17.35
CA SER A 104 2.18 -5.92 -17.81
C SER A 104 0.96 -5.67 -16.89
N TYR A 105 0.40 -4.46 -16.94
CA TYR A 105 -0.84 -4.15 -16.20
C TYR A 105 -1.98 -5.10 -16.59
N ARG A 106 -2.12 -5.42 -17.89
CA ARG A 106 -3.14 -6.34 -18.38
C ARG A 106 -2.98 -7.74 -17.79
N ASP A 107 -1.76 -8.25 -17.77
CA ASP A 107 -1.47 -9.58 -17.22
C ASP A 107 -1.67 -9.61 -15.72
N SER A 108 -1.42 -8.48 -15.03
CA SER A 108 -1.67 -8.37 -13.60
C SER A 108 -3.16 -8.49 -13.25
N LEU A 109 -4.07 -8.03 -14.10
CA LEU A 109 -5.51 -8.23 -13.90
C LEU A 109 -5.89 -9.72 -14.01
N SER A 110 -5.28 -10.46 -14.94
CA SER A 110 -5.48 -11.92 -15.05
C SER A 110 -4.94 -12.64 -13.80
N ALA A 111 -3.75 -12.27 -13.33
CA ALA A 111 -3.17 -12.83 -12.10
C ALA A 111 -4.04 -12.52 -10.86
N ILE A 112 -4.65 -11.34 -10.79
CA ILE A 112 -5.60 -10.97 -9.75
C ILE A 112 -6.85 -11.86 -9.81
N ALA A 113 -7.42 -12.07 -11.00
CA ALA A 113 -8.61 -12.89 -11.19
C ALA A 113 -8.37 -14.38 -10.82
N GLU A 114 -7.14 -14.86 -10.92
CA GLU A 114 -6.73 -16.21 -10.52
C GLU A 114 -6.36 -16.32 -9.03
N SER A 115 -6.34 -15.20 -8.30
CA SER A 115 -5.91 -15.14 -6.90
C SER A 115 -7.12 -15.19 -5.96
N ALA A 116 -7.02 -15.97 -4.89
CA ALA A 116 -8.02 -15.97 -3.83
C ALA A 116 -7.90 -14.67 -2.98
N PHE A 117 -6.67 -14.21 -2.76
CA PHE A 117 -6.35 -13.02 -1.97
C PHE A 117 -5.32 -12.15 -2.69
N VAL A 118 -5.44 -10.84 -2.54
CA VAL A 118 -4.51 -9.86 -3.12
C VAL A 118 -4.02 -8.91 -2.03
N LEU A 119 -2.72 -8.97 -1.76
CA LEU A 119 -2.07 -8.08 -0.79
C LEU A 119 -1.74 -6.72 -1.42
N ASN A 120 -2.13 -5.66 -0.74
CA ASN A 120 -1.86 -4.28 -1.10
C ASN A 120 -1.23 -3.52 0.07
N VAL A 121 -0.39 -2.54 -0.23
CA VAL A 121 0.29 -1.68 0.74
C VAL A 121 0.14 -0.23 0.28
N MET A 122 -0.49 0.62 1.09
CA MET A 122 -0.83 2.01 0.75
C MET A 122 -0.26 3.03 1.74
N PRO A 123 1.04 3.06 2.06
CA PRO A 123 1.56 3.95 3.10
C PRO A 123 1.36 5.44 2.80
N TRP A 124 1.12 5.80 1.55
CA TRP A 124 0.93 7.20 1.09
C TRP A 124 -0.52 7.53 0.70
N PHE A 125 -1.41 6.54 0.59
CA PHE A 125 -2.75 6.72 0.03
C PHE A 125 -3.79 6.88 1.14
N LYS A 126 -3.67 7.93 1.96
CA LYS A 126 -4.43 8.10 3.21
C LYS A 126 -5.88 8.50 3.02
N SER A 127 -6.23 9.10 1.86
CA SER A 127 -7.60 9.62 1.62
C SER A 127 -8.30 8.95 0.44
N GLY A 128 -7.66 8.01 -0.26
CA GLY A 128 -8.20 7.34 -1.44
C GLY A 128 -8.19 5.84 -1.34
N ILE A 129 -8.53 5.16 -2.43
CA ILE A 129 -8.48 3.72 -2.59
C ILE A 129 -7.55 3.39 -3.75
N HIS A 130 -6.58 2.53 -3.51
CA HIS A 130 -5.67 2.09 -4.57
C HIS A 130 -6.42 1.22 -5.57
N ASP A 131 -6.14 1.37 -6.87
CA ASP A 131 -6.76 0.63 -7.96
C ASP A 131 -6.64 -0.90 -7.80
N ARG A 132 -5.53 -1.41 -7.24
CA ARG A 132 -5.35 -2.84 -6.95
C ARG A 132 -6.41 -3.38 -6.01
N VAL A 133 -6.84 -2.60 -5.01
CA VAL A 133 -7.90 -2.99 -4.07
C VAL A 133 -9.22 -3.16 -4.83
N LEU A 134 -9.60 -2.16 -5.63
CA LEU A 134 -10.83 -2.21 -6.42
C LEU A 134 -10.78 -3.32 -7.47
N ASN A 135 -9.63 -3.51 -8.14
CA ASN A 135 -9.43 -4.57 -9.11
C ASN A 135 -9.52 -5.96 -8.47
N ALA A 136 -8.99 -6.15 -7.26
CA ALA A 136 -9.14 -7.41 -6.53
C ALA A 136 -10.61 -7.71 -6.25
N MET A 137 -11.33 -6.77 -5.65
CA MET A 137 -12.75 -6.90 -5.33
C MET A 137 -13.61 -7.12 -6.57
N TYR A 138 -13.31 -6.43 -7.68
CA TYR A 138 -14.05 -6.55 -8.93
C TYR A 138 -13.84 -7.91 -9.61
N ASN A 139 -12.69 -8.54 -9.39
CA ASN A 139 -12.37 -9.87 -9.92
C ASN A 139 -12.68 -11.02 -8.95
N GLY A 140 -13.35 -10.75 -7.82
CA GLY A 140 -13.76 -11.76 -6.87
C GLY A 140 -12.66 -12.24 -5.93
N ALA A 141 -11.52 -11.56 -5.89
CA ALA A 141 -10.48 -11.80 -4.90
C ALA A 141 -10.72 -10.98 -3.63
N VAL A 142 -10.35 -11.52 -2.46
CA VAL A 142 -10.37 -10.76 -1.21
C VAL A 142 -9.14 -9.86 -1.13
N SER A 143 -9.34 -8.55 -0.99
CA SER A 143 -8.24 -7.61 -0.77
C SER A 143 -7.75 -7.66 0.67
N ILE A 144 -6.43 -7.68 0.85
CA ILE A 144 -5.74 -7.53 2.14
C ILE A 144 -4.98 -6.22 2.05
N THR A 145 -5.34 -5.22 2.84
CA THR A 145 -4.76 -3.87 2.71
C THR A 145 -4.74 -3.11 4.03
N ASP A 146 -3.79 -2.19 4.17
CA ASP A 146 -3.91 -1.10 5.14
C ASP A 146 -5.05 -0.17 4.74
N SER A 147 -5.63 0.55 5.72
CA SER A 147 -6.84 1.35 5.47
C SER A 147 -6.52 2.79 5.07
N SER A 148 -7.57 3.46 4.61
CA SER A 148 -7.62 4.89 4.34
C SER A 148 -8.99 5.43 4.73
N SER A 149 -9.14 6.75 4.85
CA SER A 149 -10.43 7.36 5.21
C SER A 149 -11.55 7.01 4.21
N MET A 150 -11.22 6.84 2.94
CA MET A 150 -12.18 6.42 1.91
C MET A 150 -12.52 4.93 2.02
N MET A 151 -11.53 4.07 2.35
CA MET A 151 -11.78 2.66 2.65
C MET A 151 -12.76 2.52 3.82
N ASP A 152 -12.54 3.24 4.92
CA ASP A 152 -13.38 3.20 6.13
C ASP A 152 -14.80 3.72 5.87
N THR A 153 -14.96 4.61 4.89
CA THR A 153 -16.27 5.13 4.48
C THR A 153 -17.05 4.14 3.61
N CYS A 154 -16.36 3.45 2.70
CA CYS A 154 -16.99 2.66 1.65
C CYS A 154 -17.08 1.17 1.97
N PHE A 155 -16.15 0.66 2.77
CA PHE A 155 -16.00 -0.77 3.05
C PHE A 155 -15.85 -1.03 4.55
N THR A 156 -16.27 -2.20 4.99
CA THR A 156 -16.21 -2.63 6.39
C THR A 156 -15.02 -3.57 6.58
N PRO A 157 -14.03 -3.21 7.43
CA PRO A 157 -12.93 -4.10 7.77
C PRO A 157 -13.40 -5.47 8.25
N GLN A 158 -12.69 -6.54 7.90
CA GLN A 158 -12.97 -7.94 8.22
C GLN A 158 -14.36 -8.45 7.78
N GLN A 159 -15.01 -7.69 6.89
CA GLN A 159 -16.27 -8.12 6.24
C GLN A 159 -16.17 -8.01 4.71
N ASP A 160 -15.68 -6.87 4.21
CA ASP A 160 -15.54 -6.60 2.76
C ASP A 160 -14.09 -6.75 2.30
N TYR A 161 -13.15 -6.69 3.21
CA TYR A 161 -11.72 -6.87 3.00
C TYR A 161 -11.02 -7.24 4.31
N ILE A 162 -9.80 -7.72 4.25
CA ILE A 162 -8.97 -7.93 5.43
C ILE A 162 -8.13 -6.67 5.65
N ALA A 163 -8.44 -5.93 6.73
CA ALA A 163 -7.66 -4.76 7.12
C ALA A 163 -6.49 -5.16 8.02
N TYR A 164 -5.30 -4.61 7.76
CA TYR A 164 -4.17 -4.64 8.67
C TYR A 164 -3.67 -3.21 8.96
N SER A 165 -2.86 -3.04 10.00
CA SER A 165 -2.28 -1.75 10.36
C SER A 165 -0.78 -1.72 10.08
N LEU A 166 -0.30 -0.62 9.49
CA LEU A 166 1.13 -0.38 9.31
C LEU A 166 1.86 -0.15 10.65
N ASP A 167 1.15 0.23 11.72
CA ASP A 167 1.71 0.36 13.07
C ASP A 167 1.92 -0.98 13.77
N ARG A 168 1.29 -2.06 13.27
CA ARG A 168 1.33 -3.40 13.86
C ARG A 168 1.51 -4.47 12.78
N ILE A 169 2.48 -4.27 11.90
CA ILE A 169 2.77 -5.20 10.81
C ILE A 169 3.12 -6.60 11.34
N GLU A 170 3.69 -6.70 12.52
CA GLU A 170 4.02 -7.96 13.18
C GLU A 170 2.79 -8.85 13.49
N ALA A 171 1.59 -8.27 13.55
CA ALA A 171 0.36 -9.02 13.72
C ALA A 171 -0.21 -9.59 12.40
N LEU A 172 0.34 -9.20 11.25
CA LEU A 172 -0.15 -9.64 9.94
C LEU A 172 -0.08 -11.17 9.73
N PRO A 173 0.97 -11.89 10.13
CA PRO A 173 1.01 -13.35 9.99
C PRO A 173 -0.17 -14.05 10.68
N ASP A 174 -0.50 -13.67 11.91
CA ASP A 174 -1.61 -14.25 12.66
C ASP A 174 -2.97 -13.92 12.02
N LEU A 175 -3.11 -12.68 11.54
CA LEU A 175 -4.29 -12.24 10.80
C LEU A 175 -4.49 -13.09 9.53
N LEU A 176 -3.43 -13.30 8.75
CA LEU A 176 -3.48 -14.13 7.54
C LEU A 176 -3.83 -15.58 7.87
N ASN A 177 -3.21 -16.16 8.90
CA ASN A 177 -3.48 -17.53 9.34
C ASN A 177 -4.90 -17.72 9.89
N THR A 178 -5.55 -16.65 10.34
CA THR A 178 -6.94 -16.67 10.79
C THR A 178 -7.91 -16.70 9.61
N TYR A 179 -7.71 -15.84 8.60
CA TYR A 179 -8.72 -15.61 7.56
C TYR A 179 -8.47 -16.36 6.25
N VAL A 180 -7.20 -16.59 5.88
CA VAL A 180 -6.89 -17.19 4.57
C VAL A 180 -7.35 -18.65 4.45
N PRO A 181 -7.27 -19.50 5.49
CA PRO A 181 -7.78 -20.87 5.42
C PRO A 181 -9.31 -20.99 5.46
N ASP A 182 -10.02 -19.93 5.83
CA ASP A 182 -11.49 -19.93 5.97
C ASP A 182 -12.16 -19.66 4.62
N GLU A 183 -12.60 -20.73 3.95
CA GLU A 183 -13.25 -20.66 2.64
C GLU A 183 -14.61 -19.97 2.69
N ASP A 184 -15.37 -20.14 3.78
CA ASP A 184 -16.67 -19.50 3.97
C ASP A 184 -16.50 -17.99 4.15
N PHE A 185 -15.54 -17.57 4.97
CA PHE A 185 -15.17 -16.16 5.11
C PHE A 185 -14.76 -15.57 3.76
N ARG A 186 -13.89 -16.25 3.02
CA ARG A 186 -13.42 -15.81 1.70
C ARG A 186 -14.59 -15.60 0.74
N ALA A 187 -15.47 -16.60 0.62
CA ALA A 187 -16.60 -16.54 -0.31
C ALA A 187 -17.57 -15.39 0.04
N GLN A 188 -17.92 -15.24 1.31
CA GLN A 188 -18.80 -14.19 1.80
C GLN A 188 -18.18 -12.79 1.63
N THR A 189 -16.88 -12.64 1.95
CA THR A 189 -16.16 -11.38 1.83
C THR A 189 -16.05 -10.95 0.37
N ALA A 190 -15.66 -11.86 -0.52
CA ALA A 190 -15.58 -11.59 -1.95
C ALA A 190 -16.95 -11.16 -2.53
N ALA A 191 -18.04 -11.84 -2.15
CA ALA A 191 -19.38 -11.50 -2.63
C ALA A 191 -19.83 -10.10 -2.16
N ARG A 192 -19.61 -9.75 -0.87
CA ARG A 192 -19.92 -8.41 -0.34
C ARG A 192 -19.10 -7.33 -1.00
N ALA A 193 -17.79 -7.54 -1.12
CA ALA A 193 -16.88 -6.60 -1.77
C ALA A 193 -17.27 -6.37 -3.24
N PHE A 194 -17.56 -7.45 -3.97
CA PHE A 194 -18.01 -7.38 -5.36
C PHE A 194 -19.29 -6.55 -5.52
N ALA A 195 -20.28 -6.75 -4.66
CA ALA A 195 -21.52 -5.97 -4.70
C ALA A 195 -21.27 -4.45 -4.51
N LYS A 196 -20.39 -4.08 -3.58
CA LYS A 196 -20.07 -2.68 -3.29
C LYS A 196 -19.20 -2.03 -4.38
N VAL A 197 -18.21 -2.75 -4.91
CA VAL A 197 -17.25 -2.20 -5.88
C VAL A 197 -17.89 -1.82 -7.21
N GLN A 198 -19.10 -2.32 -7.53
CA GLN A 198 -19.86 -1.97 -8.74
C GLN A 198 -20.14 -0.46 -8.85
N THR A 199 -20.04 0.27 -7.76
CA THR A 199 -20.20 1.74 -7.75
C THR A 199 -18.93 2.50 -8.17
N PHE A 200 -17.77 1.84 -8.22
CA PHE A 200 -16.46 2.43 -8.51
C PHE A 200 -16.03 2.25 -9.98
N THR A 201 -16.94 2.38 -10.93
CA THR A 201 -16.61 2.30 -12.35
C THR A 201 -16.18 3.67 -12.90
N PHE A 202 -15.34 3.67 -13.95
CA PHE A 202 -14.99 4.91 -14.66
C PHE A 202 -16.21 5.66 -15.18
N ALA A 203 -17.25 4.95 -15.64
CA ALA A 203 -18.49 5.56 -16.08
C ALA A 203 -19.16 6.37 -14.94
N LYS A 204 -19.26 5.80 -13.75
CA LYS A 204 -19.83 6.49 -12.58
C LYS A 204 -18.95 7.64 -12.08
N GLN A 205 -17.62 7.47 -12.14
CA GLN A 205 -16.71 8.56 -11.81
C GLN A 205 -16.86 9.74 -12.81
N ALA A 206 -16.97 9.45 -14.10
CA ALA A 206 -17.21 10.47 -15.11
C ALA A 206 -18.56 11.17 -14.92
N GLU A 207 -19.61 10.44 -14.52
CA GLU A 207 -20.92 11.00 -14.18
C GLU A 207 -20.82 11.94 -12.97
N TYR A 208 -20.15 11.50 -11.89
CA TYR A 208 -19.90 12.33 -10.71
C TYR A 208 -19.16 13.63 -11.06
N ILE A 209 -18.07 13.55 -11.85
CA ILE A 209 -17.32 14.73 -12.28
C ILE A 209 -18.23 15.74 -13.03
N ARG A 210 -19.15 15.26 -13.87
CA ARG A 210 -20.11 16.14 -14.57
C ARG A 210 -21.08 16.87 -13.63
N THR A 211 -21.29 16.37 -12.42
CA THR A 211 -22.17 17.03 -11.44
C THR A 211 -21.49 18.16 -10.67
N ILE A 212 -20.14 18.22 -10.69
CA ILE A 212 -19.35 19.20 -9.97
C ILE A 212 -18.67 20.24 -10.88
N LEU A 213 -18.74 20.06 -12.21
CA LEU A 213 -18.31 21.01 -13.22
C LEU A 213 -19.50 21.88 -13.73
#